data_4efc060e759fa4c57b82b86a9e28e3de
#
_entry.id   4efc060e759fa4c57b82b86a9e28e3de
#
_cell.length_a   1.000
_cell.length_b   1.000
_cell.length_c   1.000
_cell.angle_alpha   90.00
_cell.angle_beta   90.00
_cell.angle_gamma   90.00
#
_symmetry.space_group_name_H-M   'P 1'
#
loop_
_entity.id
_entity.type
_entity.pdbx_description
1 polymer ?
#
loop_
_entity_poly.entity_id
_entity_poly.type
_entity_poly.pdbx_seq_one_letter_code
_entity_poly.pdbx_strand_id
1 'polypeptide(L)'
;GKKKIPEMSVRGKSVEFSVRGEEKKNSSSWILKNWAYDNEKRIWGEYFNLYEDNQVKVKELIVEPKKGMSLQKHFKRSEIWLVSHGKCLINYSKKSPDTIEEIILNKHESIHINLGDWHQITNPYNEVCKIIEIQYGEETSEEDIERHSYYEQKK
;
A
#
# COMPACT_ATOMS: atom_id res chain seq x y z
N GLY A 1 -18.31 -5.10 41.42
CA GLY A 1 -19.06 -4.74 40.21
C GLY A 1 -18.11 -4.71 39.00
N LYS A 2 -18.28 -5.61 38.05
CA LYS A 2 -17.55 -5.58 36.80
C LYS A 2 -17.98 -4.33 36.02
N LYS A 3 -17.08 -3.37 35.86
CA LYS A 3 -17.30 -2.24 34.96
C LYS A 3 -17.43 -2.79 33.54
N LYS A 4 -18.58 -2.56 32.91
CA LYS A 4 -18.76 -2.84 31.48
C LYS A 4 -17.76 -2.01 30.68
N ILE A 5 -17.02 -2.67 29.83
CA ILE A 5 -16.08 -2.03 28.90
C ILE A 5 -16.90 -1.22 27.88
N PRO A 6 -16.61 0.07 27.66
CA PRO A 6 -17.37 0.93 26.75
C PRO A 6 -17.41 0.47 25.28
N GLU A 7 -16.53 -0.39 24.88
CA GLU A 7 -16.37 -0.88 23.49
C GLU A 7 -17.57 -1.68 22.96
N MET A 8 -18.47 -2.15 23.84
CA MET A 8 -19.64 -2.94 23.43
C MET A 8 -20.89 -2.10 23.12
N SER A 9 -20.85 -0.79 23.23
CA SER A 9 -22.02 0.06 23.06
C SER A 9 -22.11 0.83 21.75
N VAL A 10 -21.14 0.73 20.86
CA VAL A 10 -21.25 1.31 19.52
C VAL A 10 -21.93 0.30 18.60
N ARG A 11 -23.27 0.26 18.65
CA ARG A 11 -24.06 -0.31 17.56
C ARG A 11 -23.93 0.63 16.36
N GLY A 12 -22.91 0.43 15.55
CA GLY A 12 -22.98 0.90 14.19
C GLY A 12 -24.22 0.29 13.55
N LYS A 13 -25.02 1.09 12.86
CA LYS A 13 -26.13 0.56 12.07
C LYS A 13 -25.53 -0.42 11.09
N SER A 14 -25.67 -1.72 11.36
CA SER A 14 -25.35 -2.76 10.41
C SER A 14 -26.35 -2.62 9.26
N VAL A 15 -25.88 -2.13 8.14
CA VAL A 15 -26.63 -2.26 6.89
C VAL A 15 -26.48 -3.73 6.51
N GLU A 16 -27.46 -4.56 6.84
CA GLU A 16 -27.51 -5.94 6.40
C GLU A 16 -27.80 -5.97 4.90
N PHE A 17 -26.74 -6.10 4.11
CA PHE A 17 -26.88 -6.51 2.73
C PHE A 17 -27.06 -8.03 2.69
N SER A 18 -28.30 -8.47 2.53
CA SER A 18 -28.62 -9.86 2.26
C SER A 18 -28.09 -10.26 0.89
N VAL A 19 -26.89 -10.85 0.84
CA VAL A 19 -26.29 -11.34 -0.39
C VAL A 19 -26.43 -12.84 -0.47
N ARG A 20 -27.17 -13.33 -1.45
CA ARG A 20 -27.29 -14.75 -1.76
C ARG A 20 -26.14 -15.16 -2.69
N GLY A 21 -25.25 -16.07 -2.20
CA GLY A 21 -24.22 -16.78 -2.98
C GLY A 21 -22.79 -16.32 -2.73
N GLU A 22 -21.85 -17.26 -2.80
CA GLU A 22 -20.43 -17.03 -2.48
C GLU A 22 -19.72 -16.08 -3.48
N GLU A 23 -20.06 -16.11 -4.75
CA GLU A 23 -19.50 -15.20 -5.76
C GLU A 23 -19.85 -13.73 -5.51
N LYS A 24 -20.98 -13.46 -4.85
CA LYS A 24 -21.40 -12.11 -4.52
C LYS A 24 -20.69 -11.52 -3.30
N LYS A 25 -20.08 -12.32 -2.43
CA LYS A 25 -19.33 -11.82 -1.27
C LYS A 25 -18.06 -11.06 -1.70
N ASN A 26 -17.35 -11.52 -2.72
CA ASN A 26 -16.15 -10.84 -3.24
C ASN A 26 -16.47 -9.52 -3.93
N SER A 27 -17.56 -9.45 -4.69
CA SER A 27 -17.99 -8.20 -5.34
C SER A 27 -18.57 -7.19 -4.34
N SER A 28 -19.25 -7.63 -3.27
CA SER A 28 -19.74 -6.74 -2.21
C SER A 28 -18.62 -6.13 -1.39
N SER A 29 -17.60 -6.91 -1.05
CA SER A 29 -16.41 -6.45 -0.34
C SER A 29 -15.64 -5.39 -1.14
N TRP A 30 -15.50 -5.59 -2.45
CA TRP A 30 -14.86 -4.64 -3.35
C TRP A 30 -15.68 -3.34 -3.49
N ILE A 31 -17.00 -3.41 -3.62
CA ILE A 31 -17.89 -2.25 -3.68
C ILE A 31 -17.82 -1.44 -2.38
N LEU A 32 -17.86 -2.10 -1.22
CA LEU A 32 -17.75 -1.44 0.09
C LEU A 32 -16.41 -0.73 0.25
N LYS A 33 -15.32 -1.33 -0.22
CA LYS A 33 -13.99 -0.73 -0.18
C LYS A 33 -13.90 0.53 -1.04
N ASN A 34 -14.40 0.48 -2.27
CA ASN A 34 -14.44 1.64 -3.16
C ASN A 34 -15.35 2.77 -2.64
N TRP A 35 -16.34 2.42 -1.84
CA TRP A 35 -17.28 3.38 -1.22
C TRP A 35 -16.72 4.03 0.05
N ALA A 36 -15.98 3.26 0.85
CA ALA A 36 -15.48 3.68 2.15
C ALA A 36 -14.16 4.44 2.07
N TYR A 37 -13.37 4.22 1.02
CA TYR A 37 -12.02 4.77 0.90
C TYR A 37 -11.81 5.45 -0.44
N ASP A 38 -11.13 6.60 -0.40
CA ASP A 38 -10.66 7.25 -1.61
C ASP A 38 -9.62 6.36 -2.30
N ASN A 39 -9.81 6.15 -3.60
CA ASN A 39 -8.86 5.43 -4.42
C ASN A 39 -8.36 6.26 -5.57
N GLU A 40 -7.15 5.97 -6.00
CA GLU A 40 -6.51 6.60 -7.14
C GLU A 40 -5.91 5.54 -8.06
N LYS A 41 -6.27 5.60 -9.34
CA LYS A 41 -5.71 4.73 -10.37
C LYS A 41 -4.40 5.29 -10.91
N ARG A 42 -3.44 4.41 -11.10
CA ARG A 42 -2.12 4.67 -11.66
C ARG A 42 -1.81 3.69 -12.78
N ILE A 43 -0.79 3.96 -13.58
CA ILE A 43 -0.35 3.06 -14.66
C ILE A 43 0.13 1.69 -14.16
N TRP A 44 0.53 1.59 -12.89
CA TRP A 44 0.99 0.37 -12.23
C TRP A 44 -0.12 -0.39 -11.48
N GLY A 45 -1.29 0.19 -11.32
CA GLY A 45 -2.40 -0.36 -10.56
C GLY A 45 -3.25 0.71 -9.90
N GLU A 46 -3.49 0.58 -8.61
CA GLU A 46 -4.26 1.56 -7.84
C GLU A 46 -3.84 1.56 -6.37
N TYR A 47 -4.24 2.59 -5.65
CA TYR A 47 -4.13 2.60 -4.20
C TYR A 47 -5.39 3.15 -3.53
N PHE A 48 -5.60 2.75 -2.28
CA PHE A 48 -6.66 3.25 -1.40
C PHE A 48 -6.03 3.96 -0.21
N ASN A 49 -6.52 5.17 0.11
CA ASN A 49 -6.19 5.83 1.37
C ASN A 49 -7.05 5.24 2.48
N LEU A 50 -6.45 4.55 3.43
CA LEU A 50 -7.14 3.89 4.54
C LEU A 50 -7.20 4.77 5.78
N TYR A 51 -6.20 5.60 6.00
CA TYR A 51 -6.07 6.52 7.13
C TYR A 51 -5.15 7.68 6.76
N GLU A 52 -5.47 8.86 7.22
CA GLU A 52 -4.61 10.03 7.05
C GLU A 52 -4.80 11.02 8.19
N ASP A 53 -3.68 11.47 8.76
CA ASP A 53 -3.60 12.65 9.60
C ASP A 53 -2.40 13.51 9.15
N ASN A 54 -1.99 14.49 9.96
CA ASN A 54 -0.92 15.43 9.57
C ASN A 54 0.45 14.76 9.40
N GLN A 55 0.72 13.64 10.06
CA GLN A 55 2.04 13.02 10.14
C GLN A 55 2.06 11.54 9.77
N VAL A 56 0.91 10.92 9.65
CA VAL A 56 0.77 9.50 9.32
C VAL A 56 -0.26 9.32 8.20
N LYS A 57 0.09 8.50 7.22
CA LYS A 57 -0.82 8.06 6.16
C LYS A 57 -0.67 6.56 5.97
N VAL A 58 -1.79 5.87 5.84
CA VAL A 58 -1.84 4.44 5.57
C VAL A 58 -2.57 4.21 4.25
N LYS A 59 -1.92 3.46 3.36
CA LYS A 59 -2.47 3.10 2.05
C LYS A 59 -2.46 1.59 1.85
N GLU A 60 -3.40 1.10 1.06
CA GLU A 60 -3.25 -0.18 0.38
C GLU A 60 -2.84 0.08 -1.07
N LEU A 61 -1.71 -0.45 -1.48
CA LEU A 61 -1.22 -0.40 -2.85
C LEU A 61 -1.53 -1.74 -3.52
N ILE A 62 -2.09 -1.67 -4.73
CA ILE A 62 -2.40 -2.85 -5.56
C ILE A 62 -1.58 -2.72 -6.84
N VAL A 63 -0.53 -3.51 -6.94
CA VAL A 63 0.38 -3.50 -8.09
C VAL A 63 0.05 -4.65 -9.03
N GLU A 64 -0.37 -4.30 -10.23
CA GLU A 64 -0.75 -5.28 -11.25
C GLU A 64 0.45 -6.11 -11.73
N PRO A 65 0.20 -7.34 -12.24
CA PRO A 65 1.24 -8.16 -12.86
C PRO A 65 2.01 -7.40 -13.94
N LYS A 66 3.35 -7.58 -13.95
CA LYS A 66 4.26 -6.95 -14.92
C LYS A 66 4.28 -5.42 -14.89
N LYS A 67 3.89 -4.83 -13.78
CA LYS A 67 3.90 -3.38 -13.53
C LYS A 67 4.82 -3.02 -12.37
N GLY A 68 5.13 -1.76 -12.27
CA GLY A 68 5.93 -1.22 -11.17
C GLY A 68 5.80 0.29 -11.04
N MET A 69 6.14 0.77 -9.86
CA MET A 69 6.18 2.19 -9.55
C MET A 69 7.47 2.82 -10.03
N SER A 70 7.63 4.13 -9.90
CA SER A 70 8.90 4.80 -10.14
C SER A 70 9.93 4.48 -9.05
N LEU A 71 11.21 4.51 -9.40
CA LEU A 71 12.32 4.56 -8.44
C LEU A 71 12.38 5.97 -7.86
N GLN A 72 12.17 6.11 -6.56
CA GLN A 72 11.89 7.36 -5.89
C GLN A 72 12.48 7.42 -4.47
N LYS A 73 12.55 8.62 -3.92
CA LYS A 73 12.86 8.87 -2.50
C LYS A 73 12.04 10.02 -1.94
N HIS A 74 11.97 10.09 -0.62
CA HIS A 74 11.28 11.15 0.11
C HIS A 74 12.22 11.83 1.11
N PHE A 75 12.00 13.12 1.36
CA PHE A 75 12.86 13.94 2.21
C PHE A 75 12.26 14.18 3.60
N LYS A 76 10.95 13.99 3.77
CA LYS A 76 10.21 14.37 4.99
C LYS A 76 9.46 13.20 5.63
N ARG A 77 9.46 12.04 4.99
CA ARG A 77 8.79 10.84 5.50
C ARG A 77 9.62 9.58 5.32
N SER A 78 9.38 8.65 6.23
CA SER A 78 9.78 7.24 6.12
C SER A 78 8.55 6.41 5.77
N GLU A 79 8.78 5.18 5.31
CA GLU A 79 7.71 4.26 4.94
C GLU A 79 7.96 2.85 5.50
N ILE A 80 6.89 2.15 5.81
CA ILE A 80 6.90 0.72 6.13
C ILE A 80 5.99 0.03 5.13
N TRP A 81 6.50 -0.99 4.45
CA TRP A 81 5.74 -1.79 3.50
C TRP A 81 5.59 -3.22 4.00
N LEU A 82 4.36 -3.69 4.09
CA LEU A 82 4.01 -5.07 4.41
C LEU A 82 3.25 -5.68 3.24
N VAL A 83 3.75 -6.77 2.69
CA VAL A 83 3.02 -7.52 1.64
C VAL A 83 1.86 -8.28 2.26
N SER A 84 0.64 -7.91 1.89
CA SER A 84 -0.58 -8.56 2.36
C SER A 84 -1.08 -9.67 1.43
N HIS A 85 -0.71 -9.61 0.14
CA HIS A 85 -1.09 -10.60 -0.86
C HIS A 85 -0.05 -10.68 -1.98
N GLY A 86 0.20 -11.90 -2.48
CA GLY A 86 1.19 -12.14 -3.52
C GLY A 86 2.62 -11.95 -3.03
N LYS A 87 3.48 -11.53 -3.90
CA LYS A 87 4.87 -11.13 -3.63
C LYS A 87 5.30 -10.02 -4.56
N CYS A 88 6.31 -9.27 -4.19
CA CYS A 88 6.88 -8.23 -5.03
C CYS A 88 8.41 -8.23 -4.97
N LEU A 89 9.02 -7.55 -5.92
CA LEU A 89 10.44 -7.26 -5.97
C LEU A 89 10.64 -5.78 -5.64
N ILE A 90 11.39 -5.51 -4.59
CA ILE A 90 11.74 -4.16 -4.16
C ILE A 90 13.14 -3.84 -4.65
N ASN A 91 13.26 -2.74 -5.36
CA ASN A 91 14.55 -2.11 -5.65
C ASN A 91 14.82 -1.09 -4.56
N TYR A 92 15.97 -1.20 -3.89
CA TYR A 92 16.30 -0.41 -2.72
C TYR A 92 17.75 0.03 -2.68
N SER A 93 18.02 1.26 -2.25
CA SER A 93 19.37 1.74 -1.98
C SER A 93 19.37 2.88 -0.95
N LYS A 94 20.30 2.79 0.00
CA LYS A 94 20.59 3.86 0.97
C LYS A 94 21.47 4.98 0.40
N LYS A 95 22.14 4.72 -0.72
CA LYS A 95 23.22 5.61 -1.22
C LYS A 95 22.85 6.35 -2.49
N SER A 96 22.51 5.61 -3.53
CA SER A 96 22.40 6.15 -4.87
C SER A 96 21.44 5.30 -5.70
N PRO A 97 20.71 5.92 -6.65
CA PRO A 97 19.88 5.15 -7.58
C PRO A 97 20.69 4.23 -8.50
N ASP A 98 22.01 4.39 -8.57
CA ASP A 98 22.90 3.54 -9.38
C ASP A 98 23.37 2.27 -8.63
N THR A 99 23.13 2.19 -7.32
CA THR A 99 23.58 1.08 -6.46
C THR A 99 22.38 0.33 -5.84
N ILE A 100 21.50 -0.16 -6.69
CA ILE A 100 20.26 -0.82 -6.29
C ILE A 100 20.51 -2.26 -5.84
N GLU A 101 19.93 -2.61 -4.70
CA GLU A 101 19.77 -3.96 -4.20
C GLU A 101 18.34 -4.44 -4.49
N GLU A 102 18.20 -5.65 -5.03
CA GLU A 102 16.91 -6.29 -5.29
C GLU A 102 16.51 -7.17 -4.11
N ILE A 103 15.35 -6.91 -3.52
CA ILE A 103 14.81 -7.63 -2.35
C ILE A 103 13.45 -8.22 -2.72
N ILE A 104 13.31 -9.54 -2.62
CA ILE A 104 12.01 -10.20 -2.79
C ILE A 104 11.29 -10.15 -1.44
N LEU A 105 10.09 -9.56 -1.42
CA LEU A 105 9.18 -9.63 -0.31
C LEU A 105 8.04 -10.61 -0.61
N ASN A 106 7.97 -11.66 0.16
CA ASN A 106 6.86 -12.61 0.14
C ASN A 106 5.70 -12.11 1.03
N LYS A 107 4.58 -12.78 0.91
CA LYS A 107 3.40 -12.48 1.75
C LYS A 107 3.77 -12.47 3.24
N HIS A 108 3.35 -11.40 3.93
CA HIS A 108 3.60 -11.11 5.34
C HIS A 108 5.04 -10.69 5.70
N GLU A 109 5.92 -10.55 4.72
CA GLU A 109 7.21 -9.90 4.91
C GLU A 109 7.08 -8.38 4.76
N SER A 110 7.97 -7.65 5.42
CA SER A 110 7.97 -6.19 5.43
C SER A 110 9.36 -5.62 5.25
N ILE A 111 9.41 -4.37 4.81
CA ILE A 111 10.63 -3.57 4.73
C ILE A 111 10.38 -2.18 5.29
N HIS A 112 11.37 -1.62 5.97
CA HIS A 112 11.37 -0.25 6.42
C HIS A 112 12.23 0.60 5.47
N ILE A 113 11.64 1.64 4.91
CA ILE A 113 12.28 2.61 4.03
C ILE A 113 12.52 3.87 4.85
N ASN A 114 13.80 4.19 5.11
CA ASN A 114 14.14 5.39 5.85
C ASN A 114 14.10 6.63 4.95
N LEU A 115 14.06 7.78 5.60
CA LEU A 115 14.16 9.08 4.99
C LEU A 115 15.36 9.14 4.03
N GLY A 116 15.14 9.54 2.78
CA GLY A 116 16.17 9.66 1.76
C GLY A 116 16.59 8.36 1.06
N ASP A 117 16.09 7.21 1.48
CA ASP A 117 16.39 5.95 0.81
C ASP A 117 15.68 5.86 -0.55
N TRP A 118 16.41 5.43 -1.57
CA TRP A 118 15.84 5.11 -2.88
C TRP A 118 15.07 3.81 -2.82
N HIS A 119 13.86 3.80 -3.35
CA HIS A 119 12.98 2.63 -3.30
C HIS A 119 12.00 2.58 -4.47
N GLN A 120 11.66 1.36 -4.86
CA GLN A 120 10.71 1.09 -5.94
C GLN A 120 10.02 -0.25 -5.68
N ILE A 121 8.71 -0.29 -5.80
CA ILE A 121 7.94 -1.53 -5.85
C ILE A 121 7.79 -1.95 -7.30
N THR A 122 8.15 -3.20 -7.60
CA THR A 122 7.91 -3.82 -8.90
C THR A 122 7.22 -5.17 -8.72
N ASN A 123 6.36 -5.52 -9.65
CA ASN A 123 5.70 -6.82 -9.70
C ASN A 123 6.03 -7.54 -11.01
N PRO A 124 7.18 -8.24 -11.08
CA PRO A 124 7.55 -9.00 -12.27
C PRO A 124 6.78 -10.31 -12.43
N TYR A 125 5.92 -10.64 -11.46
CA TYR A 125 5.19 -11.91 -11.37
C TYR A 125 3.85 -11.85 -12.13
N ASN A 126 3.11 -12.97 -12.10
CA ASN A 126 1.83 -13.12 -12.79
C ASN A 126 0.60 -12.89 -11.91
N GLU A 127 0.81 -12.73 -10.60
CA GLU A 127 -0.24 -12.42 -9.63
C GLU A 127 -0.18 -10.94 -9.23
N VAL A 128 -1.32 -10.40 -8.83
CA VAL A 128 -1.41 -9.08 -8.20
C VAL A 128 -0.61 -9.09 -6.89
N CYS A 129 0.12 -8.03 -6.62
CA CYS A 129 0.75 -7.77 -5.33
C CYS A 129 -0.03 -6.70 -4.58
N LYS A 130 -0.35 -6.97 -3.31
CA LYS A 130 -0.97 -5.97 -2.42
C LYS A 130 -0.04 -5.67 -1.26
N ILE A 131 0.13 -4.40 -0.98
CA ILE A 131 1.03 -3.88 0.04
C ILE A 131 0.26 -2.91 0.93
N ILE A 132 0.41 -3.07 2.24
CA ILE A 132 0.03 -2.04 3.20
C ILE A 132 1.23 -1.14 3.39
N GLU A 133 1.06 0.13 3.06
CA GLU A 133 2.06 1.18 3.20
C GLU A 133 1.70 2.10 4.36
N ILE A 134 2.62 2.27 5.28
CA ILE A 134 2.53 3.24 6.36
C ILE A 134 3.57 4.31 6.08
N GLN A 135 3.13 5.54 5.83
CA GLN A 135 3.97 6.73 5.70
C GLN A 135 3.94 7.51 7.00
N TYR A 136 5.08 7.95 7.48
CA TYR A 136 5.17 8.75 8.70
C TYR A 136 6.38 9.68 8.69
N GLY A 137 6.25 10.83 9.30
CA GLY A 137 7.33 11.80 9.38
C GLY A 137 6.84 13.23 9.61
N GLU A 138 7.63 14.19 9.15
CA GLU A 138 7.29 15.61 9.26
C GLU A 138 6.03 15.95 8.46
N GLU A 139 5.92 15.41 7.25
CA GLU A 139 4.72 15.48 6.42
C GLU A 139 4.61 14.26 5.49
N THR A 140 3.38 13.95 5.06
CA THR A 140 3.08 12.85 4.14
C THR A 140 2.54 13.34 2.79
N SER A 141 2.94 14.54 2.36
CA SER A 141 2.54 15.13 1.09
C SER A 141 3.01 14.30 -0.11
N GLU A 142 2.17 14.14 -1.12
CA GLU A 142 2.52 13.49 -2.39
C GLU A 142 3.55 14.31 -3.20
N GLU A 143 3.75 15.60 -2.86
CA GLU A 143 4.75 16.47 -3.47
C GLU A 143 6.17 16.23 -2.91
N ASP A 144 6.30 15.59 -1.74
CA ASP A 144 7.58 15.20 -1.16
C ASP A 144 8.11 13.95 -1.85
N ILE A 145 8.59 14.10 -3.08
CA ILE A 145 9.08 13.01 -3.91
C ILE A 145 10.13 13.49 -4.92
N GLU A 146 11.20 12.73 -5.01
CA GLU A 146 12.15 12.80 -6.11
C GLU A 146 12.14 11.49 -6.88
N ARG A 147 11.89 11.55 -8.18
CA ARG A 147 11.86 10.37 -9.06
C ARG A 147 13.13 10.33 -9.91
N HIS A 148 13.75 9.15 -9.96
CA HIS A 148 14.91 8.90 -10.81
C HIS A 148 14.50 8.29 -12.16
N SER A 149 13.69 7.24 -12.13
CA SER A 149 13.27 6.50 -13.33
C SER A 149 11.92 5.83 -13.14
N TYR A 150 11.26 5.56 -14.25
CA TYR A 150 10.01 4.79 -14.26
C TYR A 150 10.30 3.31 -14.51
N TYR A 151 9.36 2.45 -14.12
CA TYR A 151 9.47 1.02 -14.36
C TYR A 151 9.37 0.70 -15.85
N GLU A 152 10.36 -0.03 -16.34
CA GLU A 152 10.35 -0.62 -17.68
C GLU A 152 10.39 -2.14 -17.54
N GLN A 153 9.46 -2.82 -18.19
CA GLN A 153 9.46 -4.28 -18.21
C GLN A 153 10.68 -4.76 -18.98
N LYS A 154 11.57 -5.50 -18.32
CA LYS A 154 12.67 -6.19 -19.01
C LYS A 154 12.06 -7.20 -19.99
N LYS A 155 12.37 -7.05 -21.26
CA LYS A 155 11.98 -7.97 -22.35
C LYS A 155 12.66 -9.33 -22.18
#